data_887631d70631348696044ddb1a489ca2
#
_entry.id   887631d70631348696044ddb1a489ca2
#
_cell.length_a   1.000
_cell.length_b   1.000
_cell.length_c   1.000
_cell.angle_alpha   90.00
_cell.angle_beta   90.00
_cell.angle_gamma   90.00
#
_symmetry.space_group_name_H-M   'P 1'
#
loop_
_entity.id
_entity.type
_entity.pdbx_description
1 polymer ?
#
loop_
_entity_poly.entity_id
_entity_poly.type
_entity_poly.pdbx_seq_one_letter_code
_entity_poly.pdbx_strand_id
1 'polypeptide(L)'
;MCGHPYGKDSMLMAKLFQELQRHRKFPFELTFLVMDPGYNPANRQVIEHNAKLMGIPITIFETQIFDIVYQEEKNPCYLCARMRRGYLYSKARELGCNKIALGHHYDDVIETTLMGMLYGAQVQTMMPKLHSTNFPGMQLIRPMYLIREADIKAWRDFNDLSFIQCACRFTDTCTTCDPTGRAVSKRMEIKQLIASLKKVNPSVEANIFRSMENVNLDTVLSYKQGDTVHSFLDDYDQKGARQIGRAHV
;
A
#
# COMPACT_ATOMS: atom_id res chain seq x y z
N MET A 1 0.30 -5.75 7.36
CA MET A 1 1.10 -4.56 7.02
C MET A 1 0.68 -3.42 7.92
N CYS A 2 1.52 -2.99 8.84
CA CYS A 2 1.27 -1.79 9.63
C CYS A 2 1.60 -0.57 8.77
N GLY A 3 0.69 -0.16 7.89
CA GLY A 3 0.78 1.14 7.25
C GLY A 3 0.47 2.21 8.30
N HIS A 4 1.43 3.08 8.59
CA HIS A 4 1.20 4.19 9.52
C HIS A 4 0.24 5.18 8.86
N PRO A 5 -0.90 5.50 9.48
CA PRO A 5 -1.89 6.39 8.87
C PRO A 5 -1.42 7.84 8.73
N TYR A 6 -0.26 8.20 9.28
CA TYR A 6 0.35 9.53 9.14
C TYR A 6 1.89 9.44 9.15
N GLY A 7 2.43 8.49 8.39
CA GLY A 7 3.82 8.50 8.01
C GLY A 7 4.11 9.54 6.92
N LYS A 8 5.38 9.65 6.53
CA LYS A 8 5.88 10.53 5.47
C LYS A 8 5.00 10.50 4.20
N ASP A 9 4.53 9.30 3.81
CA ASP A 9 3.77 9.08 2.58
C ASP A 9 2.38 9.75 2.63
N SER A 10 1.67 9.61 3.75
CA SER A 10 0.35 10.23 3.93
C SER A 10 0.42 11.74 4.03
N MET A 11 1.46 12.29 4.67
CA MET A 11 1.65 13.74 4.78
C MET A 11 1.99 14.36 3.43
N LEU A 12 2.92 13.76 2.66
CA LEU A 12 3.21 14.22 1.31
C LEU A 12 1.93 14.17 0.45
N MET A 13 1.20 13.07 0.49
CA MET A 13 -0.06 12.95 -0.26
C MET A 13 -1.05 14.05 0.10
N ALA A 14 -1.20 14.37 1.39
CA ALA A 14 -2.08 15.45 1.83
C ALA A 14 -1.64 16.81 1.27
N LYS A 15 -0.33 17.11 1.25
CA LYS A 15 0.19 18.33 0.63
C LYS A 15 -0.04 18.37 -0.87
N LEU A 16 0.19 17.27 -1.57
CA LEU A 16 -0.07 17.17 -3.00
C LEU A 16 -1.55 17.42 -3.33
N PHE A 17 -2.48 16.92 -2.51
CA PHE A 17 -3.90 17.20 -2.68
C PHE A 17 -4.26 18.66 -2.40
N GLN A 18 -3.67 19.29 -1.38
CA GLN A 18 -3.85 20.72 -1.14
C GLN A 18 -3.35 21.56 -2.34
N GLU A 19 -2.20 21.20 -2.92
CA GLU A 19 -1.69 21.88 -4.11
C GLU A 19 -2.59 21.66 -5.34
N LEU A 20 -3.07 20.44 -5.56
CA LEU A 20 -4.03 20.18 -6.65
C LEU A 20 -5.33 20.98 -6.48
N GLN A 21 -5.84 21.11 -5.27
CA GLN A 21 -7.03 21.91 -4.97
C GLN A 21 -6.76 23.39 -5.22
N ARG A 22 -5.58 23.90 -4.85
CA ARG A 22 -5.16 25.29 -5.12
C ARG A 22 -5.12 25.61 -6.61
N HIS A 23 -4.68 24.66 -7.44
CA HIS A 23 -4.63 24.82 -8.90
C HIS A 23 -6.00 24.76 -9.60
N ARG A 24 -7.06 24.35 -8.93
CA ARG A 24 -8.46 24.35 -9.41
C ARG A 24 -8.67 23.71 -10.79
N LYS A 25 -7.88 22.72 -11.16
CA LYS A 25 -8.01 22.03 -12.47
C LYS A 25 -9.32 21.26 -12.59
N PHE A 26 -9.83 20.74 -11.48
CA PHE A 26 -11.14 20.06 -11.36
C PHE A 26 -11.65 20.23 -9.92
N PRO A 27 -12.98 20.28 -9.73
CA PRO A 27 -13.56 20.44 -8.40
C PRO A 27 -13.49 19.13 -7.61
N PHE A 28 -13.07 19.19 -6.36
CA PHE A 28 -13.16 18.11 -5.39
C PHE A 28 -13.03 18.65 -3.97
N GLU A 29 -13.61 17.92 -3.02
CA GLU A 29 -13.52 18.23 -1.61
C GLU A 29 -12.53 17.29 -0.92
N LEU A 30 -11.88 17.80 0.11
CA LEU A 30 -10.86 17.08 0.86
C LEU A 30 -11.26 16.95 2.33
N THR A 31 -11.12 15.72 2.84
CA THR A 31 -11.17 15.43 4.26
C THR A 31 -9.93 14.64 4.64
N PHE A 32 -9.15 15.16 5.57
CA PHE A 32 -7.92 14.50 6.05
C PHE A 32 -8.22 13.72 7.32
N LEU A 33 -8.42 12.41 7.20
CA LEU A 33 -8.78 11.53 8.30
C LEU A 33 -7.56 10.90 8.95
N VAL A 34 -7.48 11.02 10.25
CA VAL A 34 -6.56 10.27 11.11
C VAL A 34 -7.35 9.28 11.95
N MET A 35 -7.07 8.03 11.79
CA MET A 35 -7.57 7.02 12.72
C MET A 35 -6.55 6.81 13.84
N ASP A 36 -6.98 7.02 15.07
CA ASP A 36 -6.23 6.67 16.27
C ASP A 36 -6.67 5.26 16.73
N PRO A 37 -5.85 4.24 16.57
CA PRO A 37 -6.16 2.88 17.01
C PRO A 37 -5.83 2.63 18.48
N GLY A 38 -5.51 3.65 19.26
CA GLY A 38 -5.03 3.61 20.63
C GLY A 38 -3.54 3.99 20.74
N TYR A 39 -3.12 5.06 20.07
CA TYR A 39 -1.75 5.56 20.15
C TYR A 39 -1.40 6.01 21.58
N ASN A 40 -0.12 5.92 21.92
CA ASN A 40 0.37 6.62 23.10
C ASN A 40 0.32 8.15 22.86
N PRO A 41 0.26 8.96 23.94
CA PRO A 41 0.16 10.43 23.81
C PRO A 41 1.30 11.06 23.01
N ALA A 42 2.52 10.55 23.13
CA ALA A 42 3.68 11.08 22.41
C ALA A 42 3.53 10.89 20.89
N ASN A 43 3.07 9.72 20.44
CA ASN A 43 2.82 9.45 19.02
C ASN A 43 1.70 10.35 18.46
N ARG A 44 0.64 10.57 19.23
CA ARG A 44 -0.44 11.47 18.84
C ARG A 44 0.04 12.91 18.70
N GLN A 45 0.84 13.40 19.66
CA GLN A 45 1.43 14.74 19.60
C GLN A 45 2.29 14.96 18.36
N VAL A 46 3.09 13.97 17.93
CA VAL A 46 3.90 14.07 16.70
C VAL A 46 2.99 14.21 15.47
N ILE A 47 1.91 13.46 15.41
CA ILE A 47 0.93 13.54 14.30
C ILE A 47 0.31 14.94 14.25
N GLU A 48 -0.20 15.43 15.37
CA GLU A 48 -0.83 16.75 15.49
C GLU A 48 0.15 17.89 15.20
N HIS A 49 1.38 17.78 15.71
CA HIS A 49 2.44 18.75 15.44
C HIS A 49 2.77 18.84 13.96
N ASN A 50 3.02 17.70 13.29
CA ASN A 50 3.31 17.66 11.86
C ASN A 50 2.15 18.21 11.03
N ALA A 51 0.91 17.85 11.37
CA ALA A 51 -0.27 18.36 10.67
C ALA A 51 -0.37 19.89 10.80
N LYS A 52 -0.12 20.44 12.01
CA LYS A 52 -0.10 21.88 12.25
C LYS A 52 1.02 22.58 11.49
N LEU A 53 2.24 22.03 11.55
CA LEU A 53 3.41 22.56 10.84
C LEU A 53 3.17 22.63 9.32
N MET A 54 2.52 21.59 8.77
CA MET A 54 2.22 21.50 7.35
C MET A 54 0.93 22.21 6.93
N GLY A 55 0.16 22.77 7.88
CA GLY A 55 -1.12 23.42 7.59
C GLY A 55 -2.18 22.46 7.04
N ILE A 56 -2.20 21.21 7.53
CA ILE A 56 -3.17 20.18 7.12
C ILE A 56 -4.27 20.09 8.18
N PRO A 57 -5.54 20.41 7.86
CA PRO A 57 -6.65 20.34 8.80
C PRO A 57 -7.08 18.88 8.97
N ILE A 58 -6.50 18.18 9.95
CA ILE A 58 -6.80 16.78 10.22
C ILE A 58 -8.06 16.62 11.08
N THR A 59 -8.83 15.57 10.80
CA THR A 59 -9.93 15.08 11.64
C THR A 59 -9.52 13.76 12.26
N ILE A 60 -9.30 13.74 13.58
CA ILE A 60 -8.90 12.53 14.30
C ILE A 60 -10.16 11.84 14.81
N PHE A 61 -10.26 10.53 14.63
CA PHE A 61 -11.26 9.69 15.27
C PHE A 61 -10.60 8.49 15.95
N GLU A 62 -11.10 8.17 17.13
CA GLU A 62 -10.53 7.14 18.01
C GLU A 62 -11.21 5.80 17.77
N THR A 63 -10.46 4.73 17.96
CA THR A 63 -10.96 3.35 17.89
C THR A 63 -10.23 2.49 18.94
N GLN A 64 -10.84 1.39 19.34
CA GLN A 64 -10.24 0.44 20.30
C GLN A 64 -9.54 -0.73 19.59
N ILE A 65 -8.98 -0.51 18.41
CA ILE A 65 -8.38 -1.59 17.61
C ILE A 65 -7.24 -2.26 18.35
N PHE A 66 -6.38 -1.50 19.01
CA PHE A 66 -5.24 -2.08 19.71
C PHE A 66 -5.68 -2.95 20.89
N ASP A 67 -6.71 -2.57 21.61
CA ASP A 67 -7.22 -3.34 22.74
C ASP A 67 -7.83 -4.69 22.28
N ILE A 68 -8.51 -4.69 21.14
CA ILE A 68 -9.09 -5.91 20.53
C ILE A 68 -7.98 -6.81 19.97
N VAL A 69 -7.08 -6.24 19.21
CA VAL A 69 -6.01 -6.99 18.52
C VAL A 69 -4.97 -7.52 19.52
N TYR A 70 -4.84 -6.89 20.69
CA TYR A 70 -3.92 -7.36 21.73
C TYR A 70 -4.34 -8.69 22.35
N GLN A 71 -5.62 -9.03 22.26
CA GLN A 71 -6.17 -10.30 22.75
C GLN A 71 -6.08 -11.43 21.70
N GLU A 72 -5.66 -11.11 20.47
CA GLU A 72 -5.60 -12.08 19.36
C GLU A 72 -4.23 -12.75 19.29
N GLU A 73 -4.20 -14.07 19.49
CA GLU A 73 -2.97 -14.86 19.44
C GLU A 73 -2.51 -15.19 18.01
N LYS A 74 -3.48 -15.28 17.06
CA LYS A 74 -3.19 -15.68 15.68
C LYS A 74 -3.30 -14.50 14.71
N ASN A 75 -2.19 -14.11 14.09
CA ASN A 75 -2.12 -13.07 13.05
C ASN A 75 -2.69 -11.69 13.47
N PRO A 76 -2.27 -11.10 14.61
CA PRO A 76 -2.79 -9.81 15.09
C PRO A 76 -2.62 -8.69 14.06
N CYS A 77 -1.53 -8.69 13.29
CA CYS A 77 -1.29 -7.70 12.23
C CYS A 77 -2.32 -7.78 11.09
N TYR A 78 -2.76 -8.98 10.72
CA TYR A 78 -3.80 -9.13 9.70
C TYR A 78 -5.14 -8.58 10.19
N LEU A 79 -5.54 -8.95 11.41
CA LEU A 79 -6.77 -8.45 12.03
C LEU A 79 -6.75 -6.92 12.16
N CYS A 80 -5.64 -6.36 12.67
CA CYS A 80 -5.44 -4.92 12.76
C CYS A 80 -5.63 -4.22 11.40
N ALA A 81 -4.97 -4.72 10.36
CA ALA A 81 -5.07 -4.12 9.02
C ALA A 81 -6.50 -4.21 8.45
N ARG A 82 -7.21 -5.30 8.71
CA ARG A 82 -8.61 -5.50 8.30
C ARG A 82 -9.55 -4.53 9.01
N MET A 83 -9.44 -4.43 10.34
CA MET A 83 -10.26 -3.52 11.16
C MET A 83 -10.01 -2.06 10.78
N ARG A 84 -8.75 -1.65 10.67
CA ARG A 84 -8.37 -0.28 10.27
C ARG A 84 -9.02 0.10 8.93
N ARG A 85 -8.99 -0.80 7.97
CA ARG A 85 -9.64 -0.57 6.66
C ARG A 85 -11.15 -0.37 6.82
N GLY A 86 -11.83 -1.24 7.56
CA GLY A 86 -13.27 -1.14 7.81
C GLY A 86 -13.66 0.20 8.45
N TYR A 87 -12.98 0.57 9.52
CA TYR A 87 -13.24 1.84 10.22
C TYR A 87 -12.99 3.07 9.33
N LEU A 88 -11.90 3.09 8.55
CA LEU A 88 -11.61 4.20 7.63
C LEU A 88 -12.70 4.35 6.57
N TYR A 89 -13.16 3.24 5.97
CA TYR A 89 -14.25 3.29 4.99
C TYR A 89 -15.56 3.74 5.60
N SER A 90 -15.91 3.23 6.79
CA SER A 90 -17.12 3.61 7.50
C SER A 90 -17.12 5.11 7.79
N LYS A 91 -16.02 5.60 8.38
CA LYS A 91 -15.90 7.03 8.74
C LYS A 91 -15.88 7.95 7.52
N ALA A 92 -15.19 7.58 6.47
CA ALA A 92 -15.18 8.34 5.22
C ALA A 92 -16.58 8.43 4.62
N ARG A 93 -17.37 7.35 4.63
CA ARG A 93 -18.76 7.34 4.16
C ARG A 93 -19.67 8.21 5.02
N GLU A 94 -19.54 8.18 6.35
CA GLU A 94 -20.26 9.06 7.26
C GLU A 94 -20.04 10.54 6.95
N LEU A 95 -18.82 10.88 6.51
CA LEU A 95 -18.44 12.25 6.13
C LEU A 95 -18.78 12.58 4.66
N GLY A 96 -19.56 11.74 3.98
CA GLY A 96 -19.99 11.97 2.61
C GLY A 96 -18.91 11.75 1.55
N CYS A 97 -17.75 11.19 1.91
CA CYS A 97 -16.69 10.91 0.96
C CYS A 97 -17.06 9.74 0.04
N ASN A 98 -16.74 9.86 -1.23
CA ASN A 98 -16.91 8.79 -2.23
C ASN A 98 -15.59 8.09 -2.61
N LYS A 99 -14.45 8.59 -2.12
CA LYS A 99 -13.12 8.02 -2.37
C LYS A 99 -12.26 8.01 -1.12
N ILE A 100 -11.42 6.99 -1.00
CA ILE A 100 -10.33 6.94 -0.03
C ILE A 100 -9.02 6.95 -0.80
N ALA A 101 -8.16 7.94 -0.50
CA ALA A 101 -6.80 7.99 -1.01
C ALA A 101 -5.82 7.36 -0.03
N LEU A 102 -4.94 6.49 -0.52
CA LEU A 102 -3.87 5.86 0.25
C LEU A 102 -2.51 6.25 -0.30
N GLY A 103 -1.56 6.54 0.60
CA GLY A 103 -0.21 6.98 0.29
C GLY A 103 0.74 5.86 -0.18
N HIS A 104 0.23 4.84 -0.88
CA HIS A 104 1.09 3.83 -1.49
C HIS A 104 1.81 4.42 -2.70
N HIS A 105 3.07 4.06 -2.84
CA HIS A 105 3.99 4.60 -3.84
C HIS A 105 4.57 3.48 -4.74
N TYR A 106 5.37 3.85 -5.73
CA TYR A 106 5.94 2.93 -6.72
C TYR A 106 6.67 1.73 -6.10
N ASP A 107 7.48 1.96 -5.07
CA ASP A 107 8.25 0.90 -4.41
C ASP A 107 7.33 -0.09 -3.70
N ASP A 108 6.20 0.35 -3.11
CA ASP A 108 5.17 -0.55 -2.57
C ASP A 108 4.56 -1.46 -3.63
N VAL A 109 4.37 -0.96 -4.85
CA VAL A 109 3.80 -1.73 -5.96
C VAL A 109 4.73 -2.86 -6.36
N ILE A 110 6.00 -2.57 -6.62
CA ILE A 110 6.98 -3.60 -7.03
C ILE A 110 7.26 -4.61 -5.91
N GLU A 111 7.34 -4.14 -4.65
CA GLU A 111 7.47 -5.02 -3.49
C GLU A 111 6.27 -5.96 -3.36
N THR A 112 5.04 -5.44 -3.52
CA THR A 112 3.81 -6.25 -3.44
C THR A 112 3.73 -7.28 -4.57
N THR A 113 4.16 -6.92 -5.78
CA THR A 113 4.23 -7.83 -6.92
C THR A 113 5.14 -9.03 -6.61
N LEU A 114 6.38 -8.77 -6.18
CA LEU A 114 7.31 -9.84 -5.83
C LEU A 114 6.86 -10.65 -4.61
N MET A 115 6.26 -10.00 -3.60
CA MET A 115 5.68 -10.72 -2.46
C MET A 115 4.57 -11.67 -2.91
N GLY A 116 3.71 -11.27 -3.85
CA GLY A 116 2.68 -12.12 -4.44
C GLY A 116 3.29 -13.36 -5.11
N MET A 117 4.32 -13.17 -5.90
CA MET A 117 5.00 -14.26 -6.61
C MET A 117 5.74 -15.20 -5.67
N LEU A 118 6.59 -14.67 -4.78
CA LEU A 118 7.52 -15.47 -3.99
C LEU A 118 6.91 -16.10 -2.73
N TYR A 119 5.89 -15.48 -2.16
CA TYR A 119 5.27 -15.97 -0.92
C TYR A 119 3.78 -16.31 -1.05
N GLY A 120 3.12 -15.86 -2.13
CA GLY A 120 1.70 -16.06 -2.34
C GLY A 120 1.35 -16.96 -3.52
N ALA A 121 2.34 -17.41 -4.31
CA ALA A 121 2.14 -18.16 -5.56
C ALA A 121 1.11 -17.47 -6.50
N GLN A 122 1.15 -16.12 -6.57
CA GLN A 122 0.21 -15.32 -7.34
C GLN A 122 0.94 -14.22 -8.11
N VAL A 123 0.61 -14.11 -9.40
CA VAL A 123 1.05 -12.99 -10.24
C VAL A 123 -0.02 -11.90 -10.18
N GLN A 124 0.12 -11.00 -9.23
CA GLN A 124 -0.80 -9.88 -9.03
C GLN A 124 -0.07 -8.67 -8.45
N THR A 125 -0.62 -7.49 -8.70
CA THR A 125 -0.09 -6.24 -8.16
C THR A 125 -1.13 -5.44 -7.39
N MET A 126 -0.68 -4.34 -6.82
CA MET A 126 -1.52 -3.36 -6.16
C MET A 126 -2.13 -2.43 -7.21
N MET A 127 -3.44 -2.45 -7.41
CA MET A 127 -4.09 -1.61 -8.43
C MET A 127 -4.10 -0.13 -8.04
N PRO A 128 -3.90 0.81 -9.00
CA PRO A 128 -3.91 2.26 -8.71
C PRO A 128 -5.27 2.79 -8.26
N LYS A 129 -6.36 2.14 -8.68
CA LYS A 129 -7.73 2.44 -8.24
C LYS A 129 -8.58 1.18 -8.22
N LEU A 130 -9.51 1.11 -7.28
CA LEU A 130 -10.42 -0.01 -7.08
C LEU A 130 -11.80 0.48 -6.64
N HIS A 131 -12.86 -0.19 -7.10
CA HIS A 131 -14.16 -0.09 -6.45
C HIS A 131 -14.18 -0.93 -5.18
N SER A 132 -14.79 -0.42 -4.12
CA SER A 132 -14.94 -1.19 -2.89
C SER A 132 -16.07 -2.19 -3.03
N THR A 133 -15.81 -3.45 -2.78
CA THR A 133 -16.84 -4.51 -2.74
C THR A 133 -17.70 -4.45 -1.49
N ASN A 134 -17.11 -4.07 -0.35
CA ASN A 134 -17.79 -4.03 0.95
C ASN A 134 -18.47 -2.69 1.24
N PHE A 135 -18.15 -1.64 0.49
CA PHE A 135 -18.72 -0.29 0.64
C PHE A 135 -19.16 0.21 -0.74
N PRO A 136 -20.37 -0.17 -1.19
CA PRO A 136 -20.90 0.23 -2.50
C PRO A 136 -20.85 1.75 -2.68
N GLY A 137 -20.47 2.19 -3.88
CA GLY A 137 -20.31 3.61 -4.22
C GLY A 137 -18.96 4.22 -3.81
N MET A 138 -18.15 3.54 -3.01
CA MET A 138 -16.82 4.02 -2.62
C MET A 138 -15.71 3.46 -3.50
N GLN A 139 -14.69 4.27 -3.72
CA GLN A 139 -13.48 3.89 -4.45
C GLN A 139 -12.24 4.07 -3.57
N LEU A 140 -11.25 3.23 -3.81
CA LEU A 140 -9.89 3.40 -3.29
C LEU A 140 -9.01 3.90 -4.43
N ILE A 141 -8.20 4.92 -4.16
CA ILE A 141 -7.23 5.47 -5.11
C ILE A 141 -5.84 5.55 -4.48
N ARG A 142 -4.80 5.48 -5.32
CA ARG A 142 -3.38 5.60 -4.92
C ARG A 142 -2.70 6.67 -5.76
N PRO A 143 -2.84 7.95 -5.40
CA PRO A 143 -2.35 9.05 -6.24
C PRO A 143 -0.83 9.06 -6.43
N MET A 144 -0.08 8.50 -5.46
CA MET A 144 1.38 8.46 -5.49
C MET A 144 1.96 7.20 -6.16
N TYR A 145 1.14 6.48 -6.94
CA TYR A 145 1.46 5.18 -7.53
C TYR A 145 2.78 5.16 -8.34
N LEU A 146 3.13 6.28 -8.97
CA LEU A 146 4.35 6.43 -9.78
C LEU A 146 5.46 7.22 -9.07
N ILE A 147 5.26 7.65 -7.83
CA ILE A 147 6.27 8.40 -7.06
C ILE A 147 7.20 7.41 -6.37
N ARG A 148 8.51 7.69 -6.38
CA ARG A 148 9.52 6.84 -5.74
C ARG A 148 9.62 7.13 -4.24
N GLU A 149 9.88 6.09 -3.44
CA GLU A 149 10.14 6.27 -2.00
C GLU A 149 11.32 7.22 -1.73
N ALA A 150 12.33 7.21 -2.61
CA ALA A 150 13.48 8.09 -2.51
C ALA A 150 13.07 9.57 -2.59
N ASP A 151 12.14 9.92 -3.48
CA ASP A 151 11.65 11.31 -3.63
C ASP A 151 10.83 11.74 -2.40
N ILE A 152 10.05 10.81 -1.85
CA ILE A 152 9.29 11.06 -0.61
C ILE A 152 10.23 11.30 0.58
N LYS A 153 11.32 10.54 0.66
CA LYS A 153 12.35 10.73 1.69
C LYS A 153 13.08 12.07 1.52
N ALA A 154 13.46 12.41 0.28
CA ALA A 154 14.10 13.70 -0.02
C ALA A 154 13.18 14.88 0.34
N TRP A 155 11.89 14.79 0.04
CA TRP A 155 10.90 15.79 0.46
C TRP A 155 10.79 15.90 1.98
N ARG A 156 10.74 14.78 2.70
CA ARG A 156 10.74 14.75 4.18
C ARG A 156 11.96 15.47 4.75
N ASP A 157 13.15 15.11 4.23
CA ASP A 157 14.42 15.64 4.73
C ASP A 157 14.57 17.13 4.41
N PHE A 158 14.12 17.56 3.23
CA PHE A 158 14.10 18.98 2.85
C PHE A 158 13.21 19.83 3.75
N ASN A 159 12.11 19.28 4.26
CA ASN A 159 11.18 19.97 5.15
C ASN A 159 11.47 19.74 6.63
N ASP A 160 12.58 19.09 6.98
CA ASP A 160 13.00 18.76 8.35
C ASP A 160 11.90 18.08 9.18
N LEU A 161 11.16 17.16 8.54
CA LEU A 161 10.04 16.47 9.15
C LEU A 161 10.47 15.16 9.82
N SER A 162 10.07 14.98 11.07
CA SER A 162 10.25 13.75 11.83
C SER A 162 8.95 12.95 11.88
N PHE A 163 9.01 11.65 11.59
CA PHE A 163 7.87 10.75 11.61
C PHE A 163 8.09 9.57 12.55
N ILE A 164 7.02 9.09 13.13
CA ILE A 164 7.01 7.92 13.98
C ILE A 164 7.39 6.70 13.13
N GLN A 165 8.41 5.96 13.51
CA GLN A 165 8.85 4.76 12.79
C GLN A 165 7.92 3.58 13.05
N CYS A 166 7.44 3.41 14.28
CA CYS A 166 6.45 2.40 14.65
C CYS A 166 5.55 2.92 15.76
N ALA A 167 4.24 2.90 15.52
CA ALA A 167 3.23 3.35 16.48
C ALA A 167 2.47 2.18 17.13
N CYS A 168 2.86 0.94 16.84
CA CYS A 168 2.22 -0.25 17.34
C CYS A 168 2.77 -0.61 18.72
N ARG A 169 1.90 -0.84 19.72
CA ARG A 169 2.31 -1.34 21.05
C ARG A 169 2.98 -2.72 20.99
N PHE A 170 2.76 -3.46 19.89
CA PHE A 170 3.41 -4.77 19.69
C PHE A 170 4.91 -4.67 19.36
N THR A 171 5.47 -3.50 19.15
CA THR A 171 6.92 -3.36 18.89
C THR A 171 7.78 -3.70 20.10
N ASP A 172 7.26 -3.54 21.30
CA ASP A 172 7.99 -3.86 22.53
C ASP A 172 8.00 -5.38 22.85
N THR A 173 7.07 -6.14 22.24
CA THR A 173 6.92 -7.59 22.45
C THR A 173 6.85 -8.40 21.15
N CYS A 174 7.11 -7.77 20.00
CA CYS A 174 6.94 -8.40 18.69
C CYS A 174 8.03 -9.45 18.43
N THR A 175 7.66 -10.74 18.43
CA THR A 175 8.53 -11.86 18.07
C THR A 175 8.97 -11.84 16.60
N THR A 176 8.45 -10.92 15.79
CA THR A 176 8.85 -10.69 14.40
C THR A 176 9.94 -9.63 14.26
N CYS A 177 10.42 -9.08 15.37
CA CYS A 177 11.56 -8.17 15.37
C CYS A 177 12.86 -8.94 15.68
N ASP A 178 13.94 -8.54 15.03
CA ASP A 178 15.27 -9.02 15.40
C ASP A 178 15.70 -8.48 16.79
N PRO A 179 16.80 -8.97 17.38
CA PRO A 179 17.30 -8.49 18.66
C PRO A 179 17.64 -6.99 18.68
N THR A 180 17.68 -6.33 17.51
CA THR A 180 17.90 -4.88 17.36
C THR A 180 16.61 -4.08 17.27
N GLY A 181 15.43 -4.72 17.43
CA GLY A 181 14.11 -4.09 17.33
C GLY A 181 13.64 -3.83 15.89
N ARG A 182 14.33 -4.36 14.88
CA ARG A 182 13.88 -4.29 13.49
C ARG A 182 12.92 -5.44 13.19
N ALA A 183 11.73 -5.11 12.71
CA ALA A 183 10.81 -6.13 12.21
C ALA A 183 11.43 -6.86 11.02
N VAL A 184 11.73 -8.14 11.19
CA VAL A 184 12.08 -9.05 10.08
C VAL A 184 10.79 -9.39 9.36
N SER A 185 10.33 -8.49 8.49
CA SER A 185 9.13 -8.72 7.68
C SER A 185 9.52 -9.23 6.30
N LYS A 186 8.67 -10.07 5.72
CA LYS A 186 8.82 -10.52 4.31
C LYS A 186 8.98 -9.36 3.33
N ARG A 187 8.39 -8.20 3.64
CA ARG A 187 8.58 -6.99 2.85
C ARG A 187 10.01 -6.47 2.91
N MET A 188 10.66 -6.53 4.07
CA MET A 188 12.07 -6.12 4.20
C MET A 188 12.99 -7.04 3.39
N GLU A 189 12.73 -8.35 3.41
CA GLU A 189 13.47 -9.31 2.59
C GLU A 189 13.35 -8.99 1.10
N ILE A 190 12.13 -8.72 0.61
CA ILE A 190 11.90 -8.30 -0.78
C ILE A 190 12.62 -6.99 -1.09
N LYS A 191 12.59 -6.02 -0.19
CA LYS A 191 13.29 -4.74 -0.36
C LYS A 191 14.80 -4.94 -0.51
N GLN A 192 15.38 -5.81 0.29
CA GLN A 192 16.81 -6.18 0.20
C GLN A 192 17.11 -6.93 -1.10
N LEU A 193 16.23 -7.87 -1.50
CA LEU A 193 16.37 -8.60 -2.77
C LEU A 193 16.36 -7.62 -3.97
N ILE A 194 15.39 -6.72 -4.05
CA ILE A 194 15.33 -5.71 -5.11
C ILE A 194 16.62 -4.86 -5.12
N ALA A 195 17.07 -4.42 -3.95
CA ALA A 195 18.29 -3.62 -3.83
C ALA A 195 19.55 -4.40 -4.29
N SER A 196 19.62 -5.71 -4.04
CA SER A 196 20.72 -6.54 -4.52
C SER A 196 20.68 -6.75 -6.03
N LEU A 197 19.50 -7.02 -6.59
CA LEU A 197 19.31 -7.18 -8.03
C LEU A 197 19.58 -5.88 -8.79
N LYS A 198 19.26 -4.73 -8.22
CA LYS A 198 19.52 -3.42 -8.82
C LYS A 198 21.01 -3.14 -9.03
N LYS A 199 21.88 -3.70 -8.20
CA LYS A 199 23.35 -3.57 -8.38
C LYS A 199 23.84 -4.25 -9.65
N VAL A 200 23.16 -5.31 -10.08
CA VAL A 200 23.51 -6.08 -11.29
C VAL A 200 22.72 -5.55 -12.50
N ASN A 201 21.44 -5.26 -12.31
CA ASN A 201 20.57 -4.75 -13.35
C ASN A 201 19.87 -3.46 -12.89
N PRO A 202 20.34 -2.27 -13.31
CA PRO A 202 19.74 -0.99 -12.92
C PRO A 202 18.26 -0.85 -13.32
N SER A 203 17.79 -1.59 -14.33
CA SER A 203 16.41 -1.54 -14.83
C SER A 203 15.47 -2.50 -14.09
N VAL A 204 15.92 -3.27 -13.10
CA VAL A 204 15.13 -4.34 -12.47
C VAL A 204 13.81 -3.82 -11.89
N GLU A 205 13.83 -2.67 -11.24
CA GLU A 205 12.62 -2.07 -10.64
C GLU A 205 11.58 -1.73 -11.72
N ALA A 206 12.02 -1.14 -12.83
CA ALA A 206 11.16 -0.83 -13.96
C ALA A 206 10.63 -2.09 -14.65
N ASN A 207 11.46 -3.13 -14.74
CA ASN A 207 11.07 -4.40 -15.35
C ASN A 207 9.99 -5.11 -14.49
N ILE A 208 10.14 -5.12 -13.16
CA ILE A 208 9.12 -5.69 -12.26
C ILE A 208 7.80 -4.92 -12.41
N PHE A 209 7.83 -3.61 -12.48
CA PHE A 209 6.63 -2.80 -12.64
C PHE A 209 5.95 -3.08 -13.98
N ARG A 210 6.71 -2.97 -15.08
CA ARG A 210 6.19 -3.16 -16.44
C ARG A 210 5.74 -4.58 -16.73
N SER A 211 6.26 -5.60 -16.04
CA SER A 211 5.80 -6.98 -16.20
C SER A 211 4.31 -7.13 -15.90
N MET A 212 3.76 -6.27 -15.04
CA MET A 212 2.34 -6.27 -14.69
C MET A 212 1.47 -5.52 -15.72
N GLU A 213 2.08 -4.73 -16.59
CA GLU A 213 1.43 -4.04 -17.71
C GLU A 213 1.52 -4.83 -19.01
N ASN A 214 2.40 -5.86 -19.05
CA ASN A 214 2.73 -6.62 -20.25
C ASN A 214 2.57 -8.14 -20.01
N VAL A 215 1.40 -8.53 -19.51
CA VAL A 215 1.08 -9.96 -19.29
C VAL A 215 0.56 -10.57 -20.58
N ASN A 216 1.28 -11.57 -21.11
CA ASN A 216 0.82 -12.33 -22.27
C ASN A 216 0.04 -13.57 -21.80
N LEU A 217 -1.29 -13.53 -21.94
CA LEU A 217 -2.18 -14.60 -21.51
C LEU A 217 -2.02 -15.90 -22.33
N ASP A 218 -1.46 -15.82 -23.52
CA ASP A 218 -1.20 -17.00 -24.36
C ASP A 218 -0.04 -17.86 -23.85
N THR A 219 0.76 -17.33 -22.94
CA THR A 219 1.96 -17.99 -22.41
C THR A 219 1.90 -18.25 -20.90
N VAL A 220 0.69 -18.19 -20.32
CA VAL A 220 0.45 -18.58 -18.92
C VAL A 220 -0.32 -19.91 -18.88
N LEU A 221 -0.03 -20.72 -17.86
CA LEU A 221 -0.69 -22.02 -17.68
C LEU A 221 -2.17 -21.87 -17.32
N SER A 222 -2.49 -20.88 -16.50
CA SER A 222 -3.86 -20.52 -16.14
C SER A 222 -3.92 -19.10 -15.59
N TYR A 223 -5.10 -18.49 -15.69
CA TYR A 223 -5.38 -17.18 -15.07
C TYR A 223 -6.81 -17.12 -14.52
N LYS A 224 -7.03 -16.25 -13.57
CA LYS A 224 -8.36 -16.01 -12.98
C LYS A 224 -8.93 -14.69 -13.49
N GLN A 225 -10.19 -14.72 -13.89
CA GLN A 225 -10.96 -13.53 -14.23
C GLN A 225 -12.28 -13.56 -13.45
N GLY A 226 -12.40 -12.72 -12.43
CA GLY A 226 -13.48 -12.86 -11.45
C GLY A 226 -13.40 -14.20 -10.72
N ASP A 227 -14.48 -14.96 -10.72
CA ASP A 227 -14.56 -16.30 -10.12
C ASP A 227 -14.21 -17.43 -11.10
N THR A 228 -13.97 -17.10 -12.37
CA THR A 228 -13.65 -18.06 -13.42
C THR A 228 -12.15 -18.30 -13.52
N VAL A 229 -11.76 -19.56 -13.59
CA VAL A 229 -10.39 -20.01 -13.89
C VAL A 229 -10.32 -20.42 -15.34
N HIS A 230 -9.42 -19.81 -16.08
CA HIS A 230 -9.10 -20.17 -17.46
C HIS A 230 -7.81 -20.96 -17.50
N SER A 231 -7.81 -22.09 -18.22
CA SER A 231 -6.64 -22.94 -18.43
C SER A 231 -6.18 -22.87 -19.88
N PHE A 232 -4.89 -23.04 -20.13
CA PHE A 232 -4.38 -23.14 -21.49
C PHE A 232 -4.98 -24.36 -22.25
N LEU A 233 -5.52 -25.35 -21.53
CA LEU A 233 -6.17 -26.53 -22.09
C LEU A 233 -7.59 -26.24 -22.62
N ASP A 234 -8.25 -25.17 -22.16
CA ASP A 234 -9.66 -24.91 -22.52
C ASP A 234 -9.87 -24.77 -24.03
N ASP A 235 -8.89 -24.21 -24.73
CA ASP A 235 -8.92 -23.96 -26.17
C ASP A 235 -7.83 -24.70 -26.95
N TYR A 236 -7.08 -25.59 -26.31
CA TYR A 236 -5.86 -26.18 -26.89
C TYR A 236 -6.12 -26.88 -28.24
N ASP A 237 -7.13 -27.72 -28.28
CA ASP A 237 -7.48 -28.48 -29.49
C ASP A 237 -8.21 -27.64 -30.56
N GLN A 238 -8.78 -26.49 -30.17
CA GLN A 238 -9.55 -25.63 -31.07
C GLN A 238 -8.69 -24.60 -31.80
N LYS A 239 -7.58 -24.17 -31.17
CA LYS A 239 -6.72 -23.07 -31.69
C LYS A 239 -5.73 -23.48 -32.77
N GLY A 240 -5.74 -24.74 -33.22
CA GLY A 240 -4.81 -25.27 -34.23
C GLY A 240 -3.33 -25.20 -33.77
N ALA A 241 -2.43 -25.83 -34.51
CA ALA A 241 -1.00 -25.79 -34.17
C ALA A 241 -0.46 -24.34 -34.20
N ARG A 242 -0.41 -23.68 -33.04
CA ARG A 242 0.31 -22.40 -32.89
C ARG A 242 1.79 -22.65 -33.18
N GLN A 243 2.36 -21.87 -34.11
CA GLN A 243 3.80 -21.90 -34.32
C GLN A 243 4.50 -21.63 -32.96
N ILE A 244 5.41 -22.54 -32.62
CA ILE A 244 6.26 -22.38 -31.45
C ILE A 244 7.06 -21.07 -31.65
N GLY A 245 6.64 -20.01 -30.95
CA GLY A 245 7.36 -18.75 -30.95
C GLY A 245 8.80 -18.98 -30.45
N ARG A 246 9.78 -18.32 -31.05
CA ARG A 246 11.18 -18.38 -30.60
C ARG A 246 11.22 -17.98 -29.13
N ALA A 247 11.67 -18.89 -28.27
CA ALA A 247 12.00 -18.57 -26.91
C ALA A 247 13.13 -17.53 -26.95
N HIS A 248 12.88 -16.32 -26.52
CA HIS A 248 13.93 -15.37 -26.26
C HIS A 248 14.55 -15.72 -24.90
N VAL A 249 15.73 -16.33 -24.94
CA VAL A 249 16.64 -16.49 -23.80
C VAL A 249 17.31 -15.16 -23.51
#